data_47b25b73b32c749b7970565c60706684
#
_entry.id   47b25b73b32c749b7970565c60706684
#
_cell.length_a   1.000
_cell.length_b   1.000
_cell.length_c   1.000
_cell.angle_alpha   90.00
_cell.angle_beta   90.00
_cell.angle_gamma   90.00
#
_symmetry.space_group_name_H-M   'P 1'
#
loop_
_entity.id
_entity.type
_entity.pdbx_description
1 polymer ?
#
loop_
_entity_poly.entity_id
_entity_poly.type
_entity_poly.pdbx_seq_one_letter_code
_entity_poly.pdbx_strand_id
1 'polypeptide(L)'
;MAQRRQDGSAGDADYGAPGSTYSRYRRPDPRIAAVITQALGEARTVLNVGAGAGSYEPTDREVTAVEPSAVMRAQRPAHLAPAVDATAEQLPFADDSFDAAITTFSVHQWQDLPAGLAELRRVTRGPVVILTCDPARVQEFWVREYAPEVLEVEARRCPSPEALADGLGGSVSISTVLIPQGCTDGFTEAYYGRPEHLLDVEAQRACSAWSLVDPAVIDRFTRELAGDLLDGTWDAQHGALRTLPRYEGSLVLLVAEP
;
A
#
# COMPACT_ATOMS: atom_id res chain seq x y z
N MET A 1 -18.82 3.33 -17.46
CA MET A 1 -17.34 3.37 -17.65
C MET A 1 -16.78 4.26 -16.57
N ALA A 2 -15.93 3.73 -15.70
CA ALA A 2 -15.24 4.50 -14.68
C ALA A 2 -14.37 5.59 -15.33
N GLN A 3 -14.42 6.81 -14.79
CA GLN A 3 -13.73 7.96 -15.37
C GLN A 3 -12.26 7.91 -14.94
N ARG A 4 -11.37 7.51 -15.85
CA ARG A 4 -9.91 7.53 -15.62
C ARG A 4 -9.38 8.95 -15.66
N ARG A 5 -8.31 9.24 -14.88
CA ARG A 5 -7.53 10.48 -14.97
C ARG A 5 -6.71 10.54 -16.27
N GLN A 6 -6.11 11.69 -16.58
CA GLN A 6 -5.29 11.88 -17.80
C GLN A 6 -4.09 10.91 -17.88
N ASP A 7 -3.52 10.50 -16.73
CA ASP A 7 -2.43 9.53 -16.65
C ASP A 7 -2.90 8.07 -16.70
N GLY A 8 -4.23 7.85 -16.83
CA GLY A 8 -4.87 6.54 -16.85
C GLY A 8 -5.23 5.99 -15.48
N SER A 9 -4.80 6.61 -14.37
CA SER A 9 -5.10 6.13 -13.03
C SER A 9 -6.60 6.14 -12.74
N ALA A 10 -7.05 5.17 -11.95
CA ALA A 10 -8.45 5.00 -11.58
C ALA A 10 -8.81 5.68 -10.26
N GLY A 11 -7.82 5.93 -9.39
CA GLY A 11 -8.02 6.43 -8.04
C GLY A 11 -7.91 7.96 -7.88
N ASP A 12 -7.83 8.40 -6.63
CA ASP A 12 -7.73 9.81 -6.23
C ASP A 12 -6.27 10.31 -6.19
N ALA A 13 -5.27 9.43 -6.16
CA ALA A 13 -3.87 9.82 -6.19
C ALA A 13 -3.44 10.27 -7.59
N ASP A 14 -2.72 11.39 -7.64
CA ASP A 14 -2.06 11.87 -8.86
C ASP A 14 -0.61 11.38 -8.87
N TYR A 15 -0.33 10.38 -9.69
CA TYR A 15 1.02 9.82 -9.86
C TYR A 15 1.89 10.61 -10.84
N GLY A 16 1.34 11.63 -11.50
CA GLY A 16 2.09 12.47 -12.43
C GLY A 16 3.11 13.40 -11.75
N ALA A 17 2.82 13.86 -10.54
CA ALA A 17 3.68 14.78 -9.79
C ALA A 17 4.78 14.06 -8.98
N PRO A 18 4.55 12.95 -8.24
CA PRO A 18 5.58 12.21 -7.48
C PRO A 18 6.34 11.19 -8.31
N GLY A 19 5.99 11.03 -9.61
CA GLY A 19 6.36 9.88 -10.42
C GLY A 19 7.84 9.51 -10.47
N SER A 20 8.78 10.45 -10.54
CA SER A 20 10.21 10.13 -10.70
C SER A 20 10.92 9.75 -9.40
N THR A 21 10.38 10.14 -8.23
CA THR A 21 10.98 9.90 -6.91
C THR A 21 10.29 8.81 -6.13
N TYR A 22 9.07 8.40 -6.52
CA TYR A 22 8.27 7.39 -5.83
C TYR A 22 9.07 6.10 -5.55
N SER A 23 9.67 5.50 -6.57
CA SER A 23 10.45 4.26 -6.45
C SER A 23 11.71 4.39 -5.58
N ARG A 24 12.15 5.61 -5.25
CA ARG A 24 13.27 5.83 -4.33
C ARG A 24 12.86 5.54 -2.88
N TYR A 25 11.63 5.89 -2.50
CA TYR A 25 11.10 5.74 -1.15
C TYR A 25 10.27 4.46 -0.99
N ARG A 26 9.49 4.09 -2.00
CA ARG A 26 8.62 2.92 -1.98
C ARG A 26 9.35 1.71 -2.59
N ARG A 27 10.21 1.10 -1.79
CA ARG A 27 10.99 -0.09 -2.17
C ARG A 27 10.55 -1.29 -1.33
N PRO A 28 10.12 -2.39 -1.95
CA PRO A 28 9.65 -3.56 -1.20
C PRO A 28 10.63 -3.96 -0.10
N ASP A 29 10.13 -4.14 1.11
CA ASP A 29 10.93 -4.71 2.20
C ASP A 29 10.93 -6.24 2.07
N PRO A 30 12.09 -6.89 2.03
CA PRO A 30 12.17 -8.33 1.81
C PRO A 30 11.49 -9.15 2.91
N ARG A 31 11.38 -8.61 4.13
CA ARG A 31 10.72 -9.27 5.27
C ARG A 31 9.19 -9.23 5.11
N ILE A 32 8.63 -8.16 4.57
CA ILE A 32 7.22 -8.06 4.21
C ILE A 32 6.95 -8.91 2.96
N ALA A 33 7.83 -8.86 1.95
CA ALA A 33 7.72 -9.70 0.76
C ALA A 33 7.66 -11.19 1.10
N ALA A 34 8.44 -11.64 2.09
CA ALA A 34 8.44 -13.04 2.55
C ALA A 34 7.08 -13.46 3.11
N VAL A 35 6.37 -12.57 3.83
CA VAL A 35 5.03 -12.84 4.37
C VAL A 35 4.02 -13.01 3.22
N ILE A 36 4.09 -12.16 2.20
CA ILE A 36 3.23 -12.27 1.00
C ILE A 36 3.53 -13.57 0.25
N THR A 37 4.83 -13.86 0.02
CA THR A 37 5.25 -15.08 -0.68
C THR A 37 4.78 -16.34 0.04
N GLN A 38 4.83 -16.36 1.37
CA GLN A 38 4.32 -17.47 2.17
C GLN A 38 2.81 -17.64 2.01
N ALA A 39 2.05 -16.54 1.97
CA ALA A 39 0.61 -16.57 1.80
C ALA A 39 0.16 -17.08 0.42
N LEU A 40 1.01 -16.93 -0.60
CA LEU A 40 0.73 -17.45 -1.94
C LEU A 40 0.90 -18.99 -2.06
N GLY A 41 1.46 -19.65 -1.05
CA GLY A 41 1.65 -21.11 -1.03
C GLY A 41 2.37 -21.63 -2.28
N GLU A 42 1.83 -22.66 -2.92
CA GLU A 42 2.39 -23.34 -4.10
C GLU A 42 1.93 -22.74 -5.44
N ALA A 43 1.26 -21.57 -5.44
CA ALA A 43 0.79 -20.92 -6.66
C ALA A 43 1.95 -20.68 -7.63
N ARG A 44 1.76 -21.03 -8.91
CA ARG A 44 2.77 -20.85 -9.97
C ARG A 44 2.50 -19.61 -10.80
N THR A 45 1.22 -19.36 -11.10
CA THR A 45 0.76 -18.18 -11.84
C THR A 45 0.08 -17.22 -10.88
N VAL A 46 0.56 -15.97 -10.81
CA VAL A 46 0.08 -14.94 -9.88
C VAL A 46 -0.35 -13.71 -10.65
N LEU A 47 -1.57 -13.25 -10.42
CA LEU A 47 -2.04 -11.97 -10.90
C LEU A 47 -1.74 -10.87 -9.87
N ASN A 48 -1.06 -9.79 -10.27
CA ASN A 48 -0.86 -8.60 -9.43
C ASN A 48 -1.75 -7.47 -9.93
N VAL A 49 -2.76 -7.06 -9.13
CA VAL A 49 -3.73 -6.01 -9.49
C VAL A 49 -3.44 -4.71 -8.78
N GLY A 50 -3.34 -3.61 -9.55
CA GLY A 50 -2.81 -2.34 -9.07
C GLY A 50 -1.31 -2.44 -8.82
N ALA A 51 -0.62 -3.05 -9.78
CA ALA A 51 0.78 -3.46 -9.65
C ALA A 51 1.76 -2.29 -9.52
N GLY A 52 1.33 -1.08 -9.86
CA GLY A 52 2.20 0.09 -9.84
C GLY A 52 3.52 -0.13 -10.59
N ALA A 53 4.61 0.26 -9.95
CA ALA A 53 5.97 0.03 -10.46
C ALA A 53 6.48 -1.41 -10.21
N GLY A 54 5.65 -2.34 -9.70
CA GLY A 54 6.00 -3.74 -9.50
C GLY A 54 6.46 -4.08 -8.08
N SER A 55 6.02 -3.30 -7.08
CA SER A 55 6.32 -3.58 -5.69
C SER A 55 5.74 -4.93 -5.24
N TYR A 56 6.52 -5.69 -4.48
CA TYR A 56 6.15 -7.00 -3.91
C TYR A 56 5.80 -8.11 -4.92
N GLU A 57 6.10 -7.94 -6.20
CA GLU A 57 5.98 -9.03 -7.16
C GLU A 57 6.96 -10.16 -6.82
N PRO A 58 6.49 -11.41 -6.63
CA PRO A 58 7.38 -12.54 -6.41
C PRO A 58 8.25 -12.80 -7.66
N THR A 59 9.52 -13.09 -7.44
CA THR A 59 10.49 -13.30 -8.53
C THR A 59 10.68 -14.77 -8.90
N ASP A 60 10.07 -15.68 -8.16
CA ASP A 60 10.16 -17.14 -8.30
C ASP A 60 8.93 -17.75 -9.00
N ARG A 61 8.03 -16.90 -9.52
CA ARG A 61 6.75 -17.31 -10.10
C ARG A 61 6.45 -16.53 -11.36
N GLU A 62 5.51 -17.03 -12.17
CA GLU A 62 4.99 -16.32 -13.31
C GLU A 62 3.98 -15.27 -12.87
N VAL A 63 4.35 -13.98 -13.01
CA VAL A 63 3.50 -12.85 -12.64
C VAL A 63 2.92 -12.19 -13.87
N THR A 64 1.60 -12.02 -13.86
CA THR A 64 0.87 -11.12 -14.76
C THR A 64 0.47 -9.89 -13.96
N ALA A 65 0.85 -8.71 -14.41
CA ALA A 65 0.57 -7.45 -13.74
C ALA A 65 -0.53 -6.66 -14.45
N VAL A 66 -1.39 -6.01 -13.67
CA VAL A 66 -2.42 -5.06 -14.14
C VAL A 66 -2.22 -3.72 -13.45
N GLU A 67 -2.12 -2.65 -14.23
CA GLU A 67 -1.93 -1.29 -13.72
C GLU A 67 -2.54 -0.28 -14.71
N PRO A 68 -3.54 0.52 -14.29
CA PRO A 68 -4.19 1.49 -15.17
C PRO A 68 -3.34 2.74 -15.42
N SER A 69 -2.45 3.15 -14.50
CA SER A 69 -1.62 4.35 -14.67
C SER A 69 -0.47 4.12 -15.64
N ALA A 70 -0.45 4.87 -16.75
CA ALA A 70 0.66 4.83 -17.71
C ALA A 70 1.99 5.28 -17.08
N VAL A 71 1.92 6.25 -16.14
CA VAL A 71 3.10 6.76 -15.42
C VAL A 71 3.70 5.67 -14.54
N MET A 72 2.86 4.90 -13.84
CA MET A 72 3.31 3.79 -13.00
C MET A 72 3.85 2.63 -13.84
N ARG A 73 3.17 2.29 -14.95
CA ARG A 73 3.68 1.26 -15.88
C ARG A 73 5.06 1.61 -16.44
N ALA A 74 5.30 2.90 -16.75
CA ALA A 74 6.58 3.36 -17.28
C ALA A 74 7.75 3.28 -16.26
N GLN A 75 7.44 3.21 -14.95
CA GLN A 75 8.43 3.08 -13.89
C GLN A 75 8.80 1.62 -13.57
N ARG A 76 8.13 0.65 -14.17
CA ARG A 76 8.41 -0.75 -13.93
C ARG A 76 9.84 -1.11 -14.37
N PRO A 77 10.62 -1.78 -13.53
CA PRO A 77 11.95 -2.25 -13.89
C PRO A 77 11.90 -3.20 -15.09
N ALA A 78 12.91 -3.12 -15.96
CA ALA A 78 12.96 -3.89 -17.21
C ALA A 78 13.00 -5.43 -17.01
N HIS A 79 13.31 -5.90 -15.80
CA HIS A 79 13.29 -7.33 -15.47
C HIS A 79 11.89 -7.86 -15.12
N LEU A 80 10.92 -6.98 -14.87
CA LEU A 80 9.52 -7.35 -14.63
C LEU A 80 8.74 -7.34 -15.95
N ALA A 81 7.74 -8.20 -16.04
CA ALA A 81 6.83 -8.21 -17.18
C ALA A 81 6.09 -6.87 -17.31
N PRO A 82 5.82 -6.38 -18.53
CA PRO A 82 4.97 -5.22 -18.74
C PRO A 82 3.59 -5.43 -18.12
N ALA A 83 3.05 -4.39 -17.48
CA ALA A 83 1.70 -4.48 -16.94
C ALA A 83 0.63 -4.22 -18.01
N VAL A 84 -0.45 -4.97 -17.93
CA VAL A 84 -1.65 -4.80 -18.76
C VAL A 84 -2.38 -3.53 -18.33
N ASP A 85 -2.81 -2.72 -19.29
CA ASP A 85 -3.62 -1.54 -19.05
C ASP A 85 -5.08 -1.92 -18.79
N ALA A 86 -5.42 -2.17 -17.53
CA ALA A 86 -6.78 -2.45 -17.09
C ALA A 86 -6.99 -1.98 -15.64
N THR A 87 -8.25 -1.90 -15.21
CA THR A 87 -8.62 -1.61 -13.81
C THR A 87 -9.02 -2.91 -13.11
N ALA A 88 -9.06 -2.86 -11.77
CA ALA A 88 -9.48 -4.00 -10.95
C ALA A 88 -10.92 -4.44 -11.26
N GLU A 89 -11.78 -3.48 -11.58
CA GLU A 89 -13.21 -3.70 -11.85
C GLU A 89 -13.51 -4.36 -13.20
N GLN A 90 -12.49 -4.48 -14.06
CA GLN A 90 -12.65 -5.10 -15.39
C GLN A 90 -11.34 -5.75 -15.82
N LEU A 91 -11.10 -6.97 -15.34
CA LEU A 91 -9.92 -7.75 -15.67
C LEU A 91 -10.07 -8.50 -17.01
N PRO A 92 -9.15 -8.30 -17.97
CA PRO A 92 -9.27 -8.88 -19.32
C PRO A 92 -8.82 -10.36 -19.36
N PHE A 93 -9.22 -11.16 -18.37
CA PHE A 93 -8.85 -12.57 -18.25
C PHE A 93 -10.09 -13.43 -18.08
N ALA A 94 -9.99 -14.70 -18.50
CA ALA A 94 -11.05 -15.67 -18.27
C ALA A 94 -11.15 -16.05 -16.78
N ASP A 95 -12.27 -16.67 -16.41
CA ASP A 95 -12.45 -17.23 -15.08
C ASP A 95 -11.34 -18.22 -14.77
N ASP A 96 -10.93 -18.32 -13.51
CA ASP A 96 -9.95 -19.29 -12.99
C ASP A 96 -8.60 -19.31 -13.75
N SER A 97 -8.18 -18.16 -14.29
CA SER A 97 -6.94 -18.06 -15.10
C SER A 97 -5.66 -18.14 -14.26
N PHE A 98 -5.72 -17.79 -12.98
CA PHE A 98 -4.54 -17.70 -12.11
C PHE A 98 -4.65 -18.62 -10.90
N ASP A 99 -3.47 -19.12 -10.45
CA ASP A 99 -3.38 -19.92 -9.22
C ASP A 99 -3.62 -19.05 -7.97
N ALA A 100 -3.18 -17.79 -8.00
CA ALA A 100 -3.36 -16.82 -6.92
C ALA A 100 -3.43 -15.39 -7.47
N ALA A 101 -3.95 -14.47 -6.66
CA ALA A 101 -3.85 -13.04 -6.91
C ALA A 101 -3.25 -12.29 -5.72
N ILE A 102 -2.52 -11.21 -6.01
CA ILE A 102 -2.05 -10.25 -5.01
C ILE A 102 -2.53 -8.85 -5.35
N THR A 103 -2.72 -8.03 -4.32
CA THR A 103 -2.82 -6.58 -4.42
C THR A 103 -2.19 -5.95 -3.18
N THR A 104 -1.31 -4.98 -3.37
CA THR A 104 -0.56 -4.37 -2.28
C THR A 104 -0.72 -2.85 -2.32
N PHE A 105 -1.23 -2.25 -1.25
CA PHE A 105 -1.46 -0.81 -1.13
C PHE A 105 -2.25 -0.22 -2.31
N SER A 106 -3.22 -0.96 -2.87
CA SER A 106 -3.94 -0.57 -4.07
C SER A 106 -5.46 -0.47 -3.89
N VAL A 107 -6.08 -1.31 -3.06
CA VAL A 107 -7.54 -1.41 -2.91
C VAL A 107 -8.24 -0.08 -2.60
N HIS A 108 -7.56 0.85 -1.93
CA HIS A 108 -8.07 2.18 -1.63
C HIS A 108 -8.13 3.11 -2.86
N GLN A 109 -7.59 2.69 -4.00
CA GLN A 109 -7.61 3.41 -5.28
C GLN A 109 -8.72 2.91 -6.21
N TRP A 110 -9.41 1.82 -5.86
CA TRP A 110 -10.44 1.25 -6.71
C TRP A 110 -11.73 2.05 -6.64
N GLN A 111 -12.34 2.32 -7.78
CA GLN A 111 -13.56 3.15 -7.85
C GLN A 111 -14.81 2.38 -7.40
N ASP A 112 -14.84 1.08 -7.68
CA ASP A 112 -15.91 0.16 -7.28
C ASP A 112 -15.26 -1.07 -6.62
N LEU A 113 -15.06 -0.97 -5.30
CA LEU A 113 -14.43 -2.02 -4.52
C LEU A 113 -15.15 -3.37 -4.67
N PRO A 114 -16.49 -3.47 -4.52
CA PRO A 114 -17.20 -4.72 -4.75
C PRO A 114 -16.95 -5.34 -6.12
N ALA A 115 -16.98 -4.56 -7.20
CA ALA A 115 -16.69 -5.04 -8.54
C ALA A 115 -15.25 -5.55 -8.67
N GLY A 116 -14.27 -4.82 -8.11
CA GLY A 116 -12.87 -5.22 -8.13
C GLY A 116 -12.61 -6.52 -7.37
N LEU A 117 -13.22 -6.69 -6.19
CA LEU A 117 -13.11 -7.92 -5.40
C LEU A 117 -13.77 -9.11 -6.11
N ALA A 118 -14.93 -8.90 -6.75
CA ALA A 118 -15.60 -9.93 -7.54
C ALA A 118 -14.75 -10.38 -8.75
N GLU A 119 -14.10 -9.43 -9.45
CA GLU A 119 -13.20 -9.73 -10.56
C GLU A 119 -11.95 -10.48 -10.10
N LEU A 120 -11.33 -10.06 -8.97
CA LEU A 120 -10.22 -10.82 -8.37
C LEU A 120 -10.62 -12.27 -8.11
N ARG A 121 -11.78 -12.49 -7.51
CA ARG A 121 -12.26 -13.85 -7.21
C ARG A 121 -12.59 -14.60 -8.48
N ARG A 122 -13.22 -13.97 -9.48
CA ARG A 122 -13.58 -14.59 -10.75
C ARG A 122 -12.36 -15.15 -11.50
N VAL A 123 -11.26 -14.41 -11.56
CA VAL A 123 -10.08 -14.81 -12.34
C VAL A 123 -9.12 -15.72 -11.57
N THR A 124 -9.34 -15.91 -10.25
CA THR A 124 -8.40 -16.62 -9.35
C THR A 124 -9.02 -17.87 -8.77
N ARG A 125 -8.42 -19.04 -9.03
CA ARG A 125 -8.88 -20.34 -8.51
C ARG A 125 -8.37 -20.69 -7.10
N GLY A 126 -7.38 -19.96 -6.58
CA GLY A 126 -6.76 -20.17 -5.26
C GLY A 126 -6.79 -18.92 -4.38
N PRO A 127 -5.76 -18.69 -3.57
CA PRO A 127 -5.76 -17.58 -2.62
C PRO A 127 -5.72 -16.21 -3.29
N VAL A 128 -6.50 -15.28 -2.73
CA VAL A 128 -6.36 -13.84 -2.97
C VAL A 128 -5.70 -13.22 -1.76
N VAL A 129 -4.55 -12.59 -1.97
CA VAL A 129 -3.72 -12.00 -0.92
C VAL A 129 -3.75 -10.48 -1.04
N ILE A 130 -4.22 -9.80 0.01
CA ILE A 130 -4.30 -8.33 0.06
C ILE A 130 -3.44 -7.79 1.19
N LEU A 131 -2.44 -6.96 0.87
CA LEU A 131 -1.69 -6.18 1.85
C LEU A 131 -2.23 -4.74 1.86
N THR A 132 -2.74 -4.30 3.00
CA THR A 132 -3.35 -2.96 3.16
C THR A 132 -3.22 -2.46 4.59
N CYS A 133 -3.77 -1.26 4.86
CA CYS A 133 -3.85 -0.71 6.21
C CYS A 133 -5.24 -0.93 6.80
N ASP A 134 -5.31 -1.25 8.08
CA ASP A 134 -6.55 -1.24 8.87
C ASP A 134 -6.88 0.21 9.25
N PRO A 135 -7.98 0.80 8.75
CA PRO A 135 -8.36 2.18 9.03
C PRO A 135 -8.61 2.46 10.52
N ALA A 136 -9.02 1.47 11.30
CA ALA A 136 -9.23 1.64 12.74
C ALA A 136 -7.91 1.87 13.49
N ARG A 137 -6.81 1.29 13.00
CA ARG A 137 -5.49 1.36 13.64
C ARG A 137 -4.60 2.48 13.09
N VAL A 138 -4.84 2.95 11.87
CA VAL A 138 -4.06 4.06 11.26
C VAL A 138 -3.98 5.27 12.18
N GLN A 139 -5.08 5.61 12.86
CA GLN A 139 -5.17 6.78 13.72
C GLN A 139 -4.43 6.64 15.07
N GLU A 140 -3.88 5.47 15.38
CA GLU A 140 -3.10 5.24 16.61
C GLU A 140 -1.62 5.64 16.46
N PHE A 141 -1.17 5.90 15.23
CA PHE A 141 0.21 6.24 14.94
C PHE A 141 0.60 7.63 15.48
N TRP A 142 1.82 7.80 15.98
CA TRP A 142 2.28 9.05 16.63
C TRP A 142 2.16 10.30 15.75
N VAL A 143 2.12 10.17 14.43
CA VAL A 143 1.87 11.29 13.50
C VAL A 143 0.56 12.03 13.83
N ARG A 144 -0.40 11.38 14.49
CA ARG A 144 -1.65 12.01 14.95
C ARG A 144 -1.45 13.26 15.83
N GLU A 145 -0.33 13.33 16.52
CA GLU A 145 -0.02 14.44 17.44
C GLU A 145 0.34 15.72 16.68
N TYR A 146 0.81 15.58 15.44
CA TYR A 146 1.28 16.67 14.58
C TYR A 146 0.39 16.92 13.37
N ALA A 147 -0.12 15.86 12.74
CA ALA A 147 -0.92 15.90 11.52
C ALA A 147 -2.05 14.85 11.54
N PRO A 148 -3.03 14.95 12.45
CA PRO A 148 -4.17 14.00 12.50
C PRO A 148 -4.92 13.96 11.17
N GLU A 149 -4.96 15.06 10.42
CA GLU A 149 -5.65 15.15 9.13
C GLU A 149 -5.11 14.17 8.09
N VAL A 150 -3.81 13.89 8.11
CA VAL A 150 -3.18 12.91 7.21
C VAL A 150 -3.71 11.51 7.52
N LEU A 151 -3.75 11.14 8.80
CA LEU A 151 -4.23 9.83 9.22
C LEU A 151 -5.75 9.67 9.01
N GLU A 152 -6.51 10.75 9.16
CA GLU A 152 -7.95 10.78 8.85
C GLU A 152 -8.20 10.56 7.35
N VAL A 153 -7.39 11.18 6.48
CA VAL A 153 -7.46 10.96 5.03
C VAL A 153 -7.16 9.50 4.72
N GLU A 154 -6.09 8.95 5.27
CA GLU A 154 -5.70 7.55 5.03
C GLU A 154 -6.76 6.58 5.52
N ALA A 155 -7.28 6.77 6.74
CA ALA A 155 -8.33 5.92 7.31
C ALA A 155 -9.64 5.96 6.48
N ARG A 156 -10.04 7.12 5.98
CA ARG A 156 -11.27 7.23 5.15
C ARG A 156 -11.15 6.54 3.80
N ARG A 157 -9.94 6.41 3.26
CA ARG A 157 -9.67 5.82 1.94
C ARG A 157 -9.52 4.31 2.01
N CYS A 158 -8.95 3.80 3.09
CA CYS A 158 -8.75 2.37 3.25
C CYS A 158 -10.07 1.66 3.59
N PRO A 159 -10.47 0.64 2.83
CA PRO A 159 -11.58 -0.23 3.25
C PRO A 159 -11.18 -1.01 4.49
N SER A 160 -12.15 -1.31 5.37
CA SER A 160 -11.86 -2.15 6.53
C SER A 160 -11.53 -3.59 6.12
N PRO A 161 -10.71 -4.30 6.90
CA PRO A 161 -10.41 -5.71 6.66
C PRO A 161 -11.67 -6.59 6.55
N GLU A 162 -12.70 -6.28 7.34
CA GLU A 162 -13.99 -7.01 7.33
C GLU A 162 -14.72 -6.76 6.01
N ALA A 163 -14.76 -5.52 5.51
CA ALA A 163 -15.40 -5.21 4.22
C ALA A 163 -14.70 -5.91 3.05
N LEU A 164 -13.38 -6.05 3.11
CA LEU A 164 -12.61 -6.81 2.13
C LEU A 164 -12.92 -8.32 2.23
N ALA A 165 -13.00 -8.85 3.45
CA ALA A 165 -13.33 -10.24 3.69
C ALA A 165 -14.74 -10.59 3.18
N ASP A 166 -15.72 -9.76 3.50
CA ASP A 166 -17.11 -9.93 3.05
C ASP A 166 -17.21 -9.88 1.52
N GLY A 167 -16.47 -8.98 0.87
CA GLY A 167 -16.47 -8.84 -0.60
C GLY A 167 -15.77 -9.97 -1.34
N LEU A 168 -14.76 -10.60 -0.74
CA LEU A 168 -14.05 -11.74 -1.34
C LEU A 168 -14.79 -13.06 -1.13
N GLY A 169 -15.51 -13.19 -0.01
CA GLY A 169 -16.14 -14.46 0.37
C GLY A 169 -15.13 -15.57 0.65
N GLY A 170 -15.63 -16.80 0.79
CA GLY A 170 -14.79 -17.96 1.11
C GLY A 170 -14.28 -17.96 2.54
N SER A 171 -13.13 -18.59 2.78
CA SER A 171 -12.47 -18.60 4.09
C SER A 171 -11.40 -17.53 4.15
N VAL A 172 -11.64 -16.47 4.95
CA VAL A 172 -10.71 -15.34 5.04
C VAL A 172 -9.97 -15.33 6.37
N SER A 173 -8.65 -15.26 6.33
CA SER A 173 -7.79 -14.98 7.47
C SER A 173 -7.24 -13.56 7.37
N ILE A 174 -7.24 -12.86 8.52
CA ILE A 174 -6.69 -11.51 8.64
C ILE A 174 -5.58 -11.56 9.69
N SER A 175 -4.41 -11.08 9.36
CA SER A 175 -3.26 -11.05 10.28
C SER A 175 -2.54 -9.70 10.23
N THR A 176 -2.07 -9.23 11.38
CA THR A 176 -1.21 -8.05 11.45
C THR A 176 0.17 -8.38 10.88
N VAL A 177 0.68 -7.50 10.02
CA VAL A 177 2.05 -7.57 9.50
C VAL A 177 2.93 -6.65 10.32
N LEU A 178 3.87 -7.22 11.05
CA LEU A 178 4.81 -6.45 11.87
C LEU A 178 5.77 -5.66 10.94
N ILE A 179 5.81 -4.35 11.13
CA ILE A 179 6.68 -3.46 10.37
C ILE A 179 8.07 -3.54 10.96
N PRO A 180 9.08 -4.00 10.19
CA PRO A 180 10.42 -4.19 10.73
C PRO A 180 11.16 -2.87 10.90
N GLN A 181 12.03 -2.77 11.91
CA GLN A 181 12.94 -1.65 12.07
C GLN A 181 13.78 -1.45 10.80
N GLY A 182 13.91 -0.19 10.36
CA GLY A 182 14.60 0.13 9.12
C GLY A 182 13.89 -0.40 7.87
N CYS A 183 12.55 -0.55 7.91
CA CYS A 183 11.75 -0.92 6.74
C CYS A 183 12.15 -0.08 5.52
N THR A 184 12.36 -0.76 4.38
CA THR A 184 12.79 -0.11 3.15
C THR A 184 11.64 0.40 2.29
N ASP A 185 10.41 -0.08 2.52
CA ASP A 185 9.21 0.48 1.91
C ASP A 185 8.70 1.66 2.76
N GLY A 186 8.87 2.86 2.24
CA GLY A 186 8.63 4.11 2.95
C GLY A 186 7.16 4.52 2.98
N PHE A 187 6.23 3.65 3.36
CA PHE A 187 4.89 4.09 3.79
C PHE A 187 4.97 4.77 5.17
N THR A 188 3.97 5.56 5.52
CA THR A 188 4.03 6.47 6.69
C THR A 188 4.49 5.76 7.97
N GLU A 189 3.90 4.63 8.33
CA GLU A 189 4.26 3.88 9.56
C GLU A 189 5.63 3.19 9.50
N ALA A 190 6.22 3.02 8.32
CA ALA A 190 7.58 2.47 8.19
C ALA A 190 8.65 3.36 8.87
N TYR A 191 8.31 4.59 9.12
CA TYR A 191 9.16 5.56 9.82
C TYR A 191 8.91 5.65 11.32
N TYR A 192 8.25 4.64 11.93
CA TYR A 192 7.83 4.67 13.34
C TYR A 192 8.92 5.06 14.33
N GLY A 193 10.16 4.64 14.14
CA GLY A 193 11.32 4.98 14.98
C GLY A 193 12.33 5.90 14.30
N ARG A 194 11.96 6.51 13.17
CA ARG A 194 12.83 7.37 12.35
C ARG A 194 12.08 8.62 11.90
N PRO A 195 11.57 9.43 12.85
CA PRO A 195 10.72 10.58 12.55
C PRO A 195 11.38 11.60 11.61
N GLU A 196 12.71 11.70 11.61
CA GLU A 196 13.48 12.62 10.76
C GLU A 196 13.22 12.38 9.26
N HIS A 197 12.90 11.14 8.86
CA HIS A 197 12.58 10.82 7.47
C HIS A 197 11.28 11.47 7.00
N LEU A 198 10.34 11.73 7.92
CA LEU A 198 9.08 12.41 7.58
C LEU A 198 9.23 13.94 7.49
N LEU A 199 10.40 14.51 7.79
CA LEU A 199 10.73 15.91 7.45
C LEU A 199 11.11 16.06 5.97
N ASP A 200 11.41 14.96 5.28
CA ASP A 200 11.66 14.96 3.84
C ASP A 200 10.33 14.98 3.07
N VAL A 201 10.09 16.09 2.37
CA VAL A 201 8.87 16.31 1.57
C VAL A 201 8.67 15.21 0.51
N GLU A 202 9.73 14.67 -0.05
CA GLU A 202 9.63 13.60 -1.05
C GLU A 202 9.22 12.25 -0.40
N ALA A 203 9.62 12.00 0.84
CA ALA A 203 9.14 10.85 1.61
C ALA A 203 7.64 10.98 1.92
N GLN A 204 7.18 12.19 2.29
CA GLN A 204 5.75 12.47 2.47
C GLN A 204 4.97 12.23 1.16
N ARG A 205 5.43 12.81 0.05
CA ARG A 205 4.80 12.68 -1.28
C ARG A 205 4.72 11.24 -1.79
N ALA A 206 5.62 10.37 -1.34
CA ALA A 206 5.57 8.94 -1.66
C ALA A 206 4.40 8.21 -0.99
N CYS A 207 3.69 8.87 -0.04
CA CYS A 207 2.49 8.39 0.63
C CYS A 207 1.31 9.30 0.25
N SER A 208 0.34 8.77 -0.51
CA SER A 208 -0.70 9.58 -1.16
C SER A 208 -1.56 10.41 -0.19
N ALA A 209 -1.75 9.96 1.06
CA ALA A 209 -2.53 10.71 2.05
C ALA A 209 -1.96 12.12 2.32
N TRP A 210 -0.64 12.27 2.32
CA TRP A 210 0.02 13.56 2.50
C TRP A 210 -0.26 14.55 1.36
N SER A 211 -0.51 14.07 0.15
CA SER A 211 -0.84 14.90 -1.01
C SER A 211 -2.29 15.39 -1.02
N LEU A 212 -3.13 14.86 -0.12
CA LEU A 212 -4.56 15.13 -0.06
C LEU A 212 -4.97 16.02 1.12
N VAL A 213 -4.01 16.54 1.87
CA VAL A 213 -4.25 17.51 2.95
C VAL A 213 -3.85 18.93 2.52
N ASP A 214 -4.36 19.92 3.25
CA ASP A 214 -3.97 21.32 3.04
C ASP A 214 -2.44 21.49 3.26
N PRO A 215 -1.71 22.21 2.39
CA PRO A 215 -0.31 22.52 2.58
C PRO A 215 0.04 23.09 3.95
N ALA A 216 -0.86 23.85 4.58
CA ALA A 216 -0.68 24.37 5.93
C ALA A 216 -0.54 23.26 7.00
N VAL A 217 -1.14 22.08 6.78
CA VAL A 217 -0.95 20.91 7.65
C VAL A 217 0.48 20.40 7.55
N ILE A 218 1.03 20.32 6.34
CA ILE A 218 2.40 19.89 6.08
C ILE A 218 3.40 20.86 6.70
N ASP A 219 3.18 22.16 6.54
CA ASP A 219 4.03 23.22 7.12
C ASP A 219 4.01 23.18 8.65
N ARG A 220 2.82 22.97 9.25
CA ARG A 220 2.66 22.80 10.70
C ARG A 220 3.41 21.56 11.17
N PHE A 221 3.15 20.41 10.58
CA PHE A 221 3.80 19.14 10.89
C PHE A 221 5.33 19.26 10.86
N THR A 222 5.87 19.80 9.77
CA THR A 222 7.31 19.93 9.58
C THR A 222 7.94 20.84 10.67
N ARG A 223 7.30 21.98 10.97
CA ARG A 223 7.80 22.91 11.98
C ARG A 223 7.76 22.31 13.39
N GLU A 224 6.63 21.69 13.77
CA GLU A 224 6.43 21.16 15.12
C GLU A 224 7.30 19.94 15.36
N LEU A 225 7.31 18.97 14.43
CA LEU A 225 8.18 17.80 14.55
C LEU A 225 9.66 18.17 14.57
N ALA A 226 10.10 19.13 13.73
CA ALA A 226 11.49 19.57 13.76
C ALA A 226 11.87 20.22 15.09
N GLY A 227 10.94 20.99 15.70
CA GLY A 227 11.13 21.58 17.03
C GLY A 227 11.30 20.51 18.11
N ASP A 228 10.37 19.55 18.16
CA ASP A 228 10.36 18.48 19.15
C ASP A 228 11.53 17.49 19.01
N LEU A 229 12.04 17.32 17.80
CA LEU A 229 13.27 16.57 17.57
C LEU A 229 14.52 17.32 18.05
N LEU A 230 14.53 18.65 17.87
CA LEU A 230 15.66 19.48 18.28
C LEU A 230 15.78 19.59 19.81
N ASP A 231 14.66 19.72 20.51
CA ASP A 231 14.63 19.88 21.97
C ASP A 231 14.51 18.57 22.75
N GLY A 232 14.32 17.43 22.03
CA GLY A 232 14.23 16.09 22.60
C GLY A 232 12.82 15.71 23.08
N THR A 233 11.82 16.52 22.86
CA THR A 233 10.43 16.24 23.24
C THR A 233 9.91 14.96 22.59
N TRP A 234 10.14 14.78 21.28
CA TRP A 234 9.75 13.55 20.58
C TRP A 234 10.42 12.32 21.20
N ASP A 235 11.72 12.38 21.50
CA ASP A 235 12.44 11.25 22.10
C ASP A 235 11.99 10.98 23.54
N ALA A 236 11.58 11.97 24.28
CA ALA A 236 11.02 11.79 25.61
C ALA A 236 9.68 11.01 25.58
N GLN A 237 8.86 11.21 24.55
CA GLN A 237 7.56 10.57 24.40
C GLN A 237 7.64 9.24 23.64
N HIS A 238 8.39 9.19 22.55
CA HIS A 238 8.41 8.11 21.58
C HIS A 238 9.77 7.44 21.40
N GLY A 239 10.79 7.81 22.16
CA GLY A 239 12.16 7.35 21.99
C GLY A 239 12.33 5.82 22.05
N ALA A 240 11.44 5.11 22.77
CA ALA A 240 11.42 3.65 22.78
C ALA A 240 11.23 3.04 21.37
N LEU A 241 10.54 3.75 20.47
CA LEU A 241 10.31 3.31 19.09
C LEU A 241 11.60 3.24 18.27
N ARG A 242 12.62 4.03 18.59
CA ARG A 242 13.90 4.03 17.86
C ARG A 242 14.65 2.69 17.91
N THR A 243 14.46 1.95 18.99
CA THR A 243 15.10 0.65 19.21
C THR A 243 14.14 -0.52 19.12
N LEU A 244 12.85 -0.26 18.86
CA LEU A 244 11.85 -1.31 18.72
C LEU A 244 12.13 -2.10 17.43
N PRO A 245 12.39 -3.42 17.52
CA PRO A 245 12.79 -4.19 16.34
C PRO A 245 11.67 -4.39 15.33
N ARG A 246 10.41 -4.36 15.78
CA ARG A 246 9.21 -4.52 14.96
C ARG A 246 8.08 -3.71 15.58
N TYR A 247 7.38 -2.97 14.74
CA TYR A 247 6.22 -2.17 15.14
C TYR A 247 4.92 -2.85 14.70
N GLU A 248 3.99 -2.95 15.62
CA GLU A 248 2.64 -3.43 15.34
C GLU A 248 1.74 -2.25 15.07
N GLY A 249 1.69 -1.84 13.80
CA GLY A 249 0.87 -0.72 13.30
C GLY A 249 -0.43 -1.19 12.65
N SER A 250 -0.86 -0.45 11.66
CA SER A 250 -2.08 -0.69 10.90
C SER A 250 -1.93 -1.71 9.77
N LEU A 251 -0.70 -2.13 9.43
CA LEU A 251 -0.44 -3.00 8.28
C LEU A 251 -1.03 -4.40 8.52
N VAL A 252 -1.92 -4.82 7.60
CA VAL A 252 -2.60 -6.13 7.67
C VAL A 252 -2.47 -6.89 6.36
N LEU A 253 -2.40 -8.21 6.47
CA LEU A 253 -2.50 -9.15 5.36
C LEU A 253 -3.81 -9.92 5.48
N LEU A 254 -4.59 -9.86 4.40
CA LEU A 254 -5.76 -10.73 4.22
C LEU A 254 -5.39 -11.84 3.25
N VAL A 255 -5.79 -13.05 3.57
CA VAL A 255 -5.70 -14.22 2.69
C VAL A 255 -7.09 -14.84 2.60
N ALA A 256 -7.67 -14.78 1.42
CA ALA A 256 -8.99 -15.35 1.13
C ALA A 256 -8.84 -16.59 0.28
N GLU A 257 -9.12 -17.74 0.85
CA GLU A 257 -9.24 -19.02 0.15
C GLU A 257 -10.63 -19.16 -0.50
N PRO A 258 -10.77 -19.92 -1.57
CA PRO A 258 -12.05 -20.14 -2.26
C PRO A 258 -13.17 -20.65 -1.35
#